data_c80b7a061041b25b5e3a5e7e0d4b5f95
#
_entry.id   c80b7a061041b25b5e3a5e7e0d4b5f95
#
_cell.length_a   1.000
_cell.length_b   1.000
_cell.length_c   1.000
_cell.angle_alpha   90.00
_cell.angle_beta   90.00
_cell.angle_gamma   90.00
#
_symmetry.space_group_name_H-M   'P 1'
#
loop_
_entity.id
_entity.type
_entity.pdbx_description
1 polymer ?
#
loop_
_entity_poly.entity_id
_entity_poly.type
_entity_poly.pdbx_seq_one_letter_code
_entity_poly.pdbx_strand_id
1 'polypeptide(L)'
;MNTYIPKLELIMVDENDDPIGYCMFSRFHLEGRYENELLLLSPVAVKTQLQRQHISKELIEYGFERAKEMGYKAVIVEGNPMNYRSRGFVTSADYGITAHESVGLPAPECLMVKELVPGGLDGIKGVVSYADYDCLR
;
A
#
# COMPACT_ATOMS: atom_id res chain seq x y z
N MET A 1 16.41 -8.17 -1.96
CA MET A 1 15.06 -8.53 -2.43
C MET A 1 14.63 -7.57 -3.53
N ASN A 2 14.07 -8.09 -4.61
CA ASN A 2 13.51 -7.22 -5.66
C ASN A 2 12.09 -6.82 -5.26
N THR A 3 11.88 -5.53 -5.01
CA THR A 3 10.58 -5.01 -4.56
C THR A 3 9.65 -4.64 -5.71
N TYR A 4 10.20 -4.36 -6.88
CA TYR A 4 9.42 -3.85 -8.01
C TYR A 4 8.61 -4.94 -8.71
N ILE A 5 7.32 -4.65 -8.93
CA ILE A 5 6.39 -5.52 -9.63
C ILE A 5 5.78 -4.70 -10.77
N PRO A 6 6.26 -4.89 -12.03
CA PRO A 6 5.80 -4.05 -13.16
C PRO A 6 4.27 -4.00 -13.32
N LYS A 7 3.59 -5.12 -13.11
CA LYS A 7 2.13 -5.20 -13.27
C LYS A 7 1.35 -4.46 -12.20
N LEU A 8 2.02 -4.02 -11.14
CA LEU A 8 1.40 -3.29 -10.04
C LEU A 8 1.90 -1.84 -9.96
N GLU A 9 2.54 -1.36 -11.01
CA GLU A 9 2.77 0.05 -11.24
C GLU A 9 1.67 0.55 -12.16
N LEU A 10 0.75 1.38 -11.62
CA LEU A 10 -0.50 1.71 -12.29
C LEU A 10 -0.59 3.20 -12.58
N ILE A 11 -0.98 3.51 -13.80
CA ILE A 11 -1.19 4.89 -14.25
C ILE A 11 -2.61 4.99 -14.78
N MET A 12 -3.35 5.99 -14.30
CA MET A 12 -4.64 6.34 -14.88
C MET A 12 -4.44 7.51 -15.84
N VAL A 13 -5.00 7.41 -17.02
CA VAL A 13 -4.92 8.47 -18.03
C VAL A 13 -6.32 8.97 -18.36
N ASP A 14 -6.41 10.19 -18.84
CA ASP A 14 -7.67 10.75 -19.31
C ASP A 14 -7.92 10.37 -20.79
N GLU A 15 -8.98 10.91 -21.37
CA GLU A 15 -9.36 10.64 -22.78
C GLU A 15 -8.32 11.10 -23.80
N ASN A 16 -7.39 11.96 -23.39
CA ASN A 16 -6.30 12.46 -24.24
C ASN A 16 -4.98 11.73 -23.97
N ASP A 17 -5.02 10.62 -23.21
CA ASP A 17 -3.85 9.87 -22.77
C ASP A 17 -2.90 10.65 -21.84
N ASP A 18 -3.39 11.73 -21.22
CA ASP A 18 -2.60 12.48 -20.24
C ASP A 18 -2.68 11.78 -18.87
N PRO A 19 -1.55 11.59 -18.19
CA PRO A 19 -1.56 10.98 -16.85
C PRO A 19 -2.31 11.85 -15.85
N ILE A 20 -3.25 11.24 -15.12
CA ILE A 20 -4.03 11.93 -14.09
C ILE A 20 -3.89 11.30 -12.71
N GLY A 21 -3.43 10.06 -12.65
CA GLY A 21 -3.20 9.38 -11.38
C GLY A 21 -2.15 8.31 -11.50
N TYR A 22 -1.51 8.01 -10.38
CA TYR A 22 -0.44 7.03 -10.31
C TYR A 22 -0.46 6.35 -8.95
N CYS A 23 -0.27 5.04 -8.91
CA CYS A 23 0.09 4.35 -7.68
C CYS A 23 0.94 3.11 -8.00
N MET A 24 1.68 2.65 -7.00
CA MET A 24 2.49 1.47 -7.14
C MET A 24 2.36 0.60 -5.88
N PHE A 25 2.23 -0.69 -6.11
CA PHE A 25 2.31 -1.69 -5.05
C PHE A 25 3.64 -2.44 -5.24
N SER A 26 4.43 -2.48 -4.18
CA SER A 26 5.74 -3.15 -4.19
C SER A 26 5.75 -4.31 -3.22
N ARG A 27 6.59 -5.32 -3.48
CA ARG A 27 6.80 -6.38 -2.50
C ARG A 27 7.31 -5.78 -1.21
N PHE A 28 6.82 -6.31 -0.11
CA PHE A 28 7.22 -5.87 1.20
C PHE A 28 7.44 -7.08 2.11
N HIS A 29 8.26 -6.88 3.14
CA HIS A 29 8.48 -7.90 4.15
C HIS A 29 8.47 -7.28 5.54
N LEU A 30 8.27 -8.12 6.54
CA LEU A 30 8.44 -7.76 7.94
C LEU A 30 9.56 -8.65 8.48
N GLU A 31 10.73 -8.05 8.71
CA GLU A 31 11.89 -8.77 9.25
C GLU A 31 12.26 -10.00 8.41
N GLY A 32 12.20 -9.86 7.08
CA GLY A 32 12.55 -10.91 6.14
C GLY A 32 11.46 -11.94 5.86
N ARG A 33 10.23 -11.71 6.35
CA ARG A 33 9.11 -12.64 6.20
C ARG A 33 7.98 -12.02 5.39
N TYR A 34 7.14 -12.88 4.80
CA TYR A 34 5.89 -12.52 4.12
C TYR A 34 6.08 -11.81 2.78
N GLU A 35 7.24 -11.92 2.16
CA GLU A 35 7.56 -11.22 0.92
C GLU A 35 6.73 -11.67 -0.30
N ASN A 36 6.11 -12.86 -0.23
CA ASN A 36 5.21 -13.34 -1.27
C ASN A 36 3.73 -13.12 -0.93
N GLU A 37 3.45 -12.46 0.19
CA GLU A 37 2.09 -12.30 0.70
C GLU A 37 1.73 -10.83 0.94
N LEU A 38 2.72 -9.97 1.18
CA LEU A 38 2.52 -8.60 1.64
C LEU A 38 3.03 -7.60 0.60
N LEU A 39 2.25 -6.55 0.39
CA LEU A 39 2.61 -5.44 -0.49
C LEU A 39 2.64 -4.13 0.27
N LEU A 40 3.45 -3.19 -0.20
CA LEU A 40 3.46 -1.80 0.24
C LEU A 40 2.85 -0.94 -0.86
N LEU A 41 1.85 -0.14 -0.51
CA LEU A 41 1.27 0.85 -1.42
C LEU A 41 2.02 2.17 -1.25
N SER A 42 2.84 2.53 -2.21
CA SER A 42 3.60 3.79 -2.23
C SER A 42 4.40 3.89 -3.54
N PRO A 43 4.43 5.03 -4.18
CA PRO A 43 3.68 6.26 -3.91
C PRO A 43 2.24 6.23 -4.46
N VAL A 44 1.45 7.22 -4.07
CA VAL A 44 0.13 7.47 -4.63
C VAL A 44 0.07 8.96 -4.98
N ALA A 45 -0.29 9.28 -6.21
CA ALA A 45 -0.38 10.67 -6.65
C ALA A 45 -1.56 10.85 -7.60
N VAL A 46 -2.22 11.99 -7.50
CA VAL A 46 -3.30 12.40 -8.38
C VAL A 46 -3.05 13.84 -8.78
N LYS A 47 -3.30 14.15 -10.07
CA LYS A 47 -3.16 15.50 -10.59
C LYS A 47 -3.94 16.49 -9.71
N THR A 48 -3.32 17.60 -9.33
CA THR A 48 -3.85 18.54 -8.34
C THR A 48 -5.29 18.97 -8.63
N GLN A 49 -5.58 19.29 -9.88
CA GLN A 49 -6.91 19.76 -10.31
C GLN A 49 -8.00 18.66 -10.18
N LEU A 50 -7.58 17.41 -10.08
CA LEU A 50 -8.48 16.26 -10.08
C LEU A 50 -8.54 15.54 -8.75
N GLN A 51 -7.93 16.09 -7.72
CA GLN A 51 -8.02 15.53 -6.37
C GLN A 51 -9.46 15.61 -5.87
N ARG A 52 -9.85 14.66 -5.02
CA ARG A 52 -11.20 14.53 -4.47
C ARG A 52 -12.28 14.12 -5.47
N GLN A 53 -11.87 13.59 -6.63
CA GLN A 53 -12.80 13.05 -7.63
C GLN A 53 -12.76 11.51 -7.66
N HIS A 54 -12.34 10.88 -6.57
CA HIS A 54 -12.25 9.42 -6.42
C HIS A 54 -11.28 8.73 -7.38
N ILE A 55 -10.38 9.47 -8.02
CA ILE A 55 -9.39 8.88 -8.94
C ILE A 55 -8.46 7.95 -8.19
N SER A 56 -7.93 8.38 -7.04
CA SER A 56 -7.06 7.52 -6.24
C SER A 56 -7.79 6.29 -5.74
N LYS A 57 -9.07 6.42 -5.38
CA LYS A 57 -9.90 5.30 -4.93
C LYS A 57 -10.04 4.25 -6.03
N GLU A 58 -10.42 4.66 -7.23
CA GLU A 58 -10.56 3.75 -8.37
C GLU A 58 -9.24 3.07 -8.70
N LEU A 59 -8.15 3.82 -8.70
CA LEU A 59 -6.83 3.31 -9.03
C LEU A 59 -6.35 2.29 -8.01
N ILE A 60 -6.52 2.60 -6.72
CA ILE A 60 -6.14 1.70 -5.63
C ILE A 60 -6.99 0.44 -5.65
N GLU A 61 -8.30 0.55 -5.84
CA GLU A 61 -9.20 -0.60 -5.90
C GLU A 61 -8.88 -1.51 -7.09
N TYR A 62 -8.54 -0.93 -8.23
CA TYR A 62 -8.06 -1.71 -9.38
C TYR A 62 -6.79 -2.49 -9.00
N GLY A 63 -5.87 -1.82 -8.32
CA GLY A 63 -4.64 -2.44 -7.84
C GLY A 63 -4.89 -3.60 -6.87
N PHE A 64 -5.86 -3.45 -5.98
CA PHE A 64 -6.24 -4.53 -5.06
C PHE A 64 -6.68 -5.78 -5.82
N GLU A 65 -7.51 -5.62 -6.84
CA GLU A 65 -7.98 -6.75 -7.64
C GLU A 65 -6.84 -7.42 -8.39
N ARG A 66 -5.93 -6.64 -8.97
CA ARG A 66 -4.75 -7.19 -9.67
C ARG A 66 -3.82 -7.92 -8.70
N ALA A 67 -3.57 -7.33 -7.54
CA ALA A 67 -2.72 -7.94 -6.52
C ALA A 67 -3.32 -9.25 -6.00
N LYS A 68 -4.61 -9.27 -5.78
CA LYS A 68 -5.34 -10.45 -5.36
C LYS A 68 -5.22 -11.58 -6.39
N GLU A 69 -5.39 -11.25 -7.68
CA GLU A 69 -5.22 -12.21 -8.77
C GLU A 69 -3.81 -12.80 -8.81
N MET A 70 -2.82 -12.02 -8.39
CA MET A 70 -1.43 -12.44 -8.35
C MET A 70 -1.08 -13.26 -7.10
N GLY A 71 -2.03 -13.44 -6.20
CA GLY A 71 -1.85 -14.27 -5.00
C GLY A 71 -1.39 -13.52 -3.75
N TYR A 72 -1.33 -12.19 -3.78
CA TYR A 72 -0.99 -11.42 -2.58
C TYR A 72 -2.17 -11.38 -1.63
N LYS A 73 -1.89 -11.32 -0.33
CA LYS A 73 -2.90 -11.47 0.71
C LYS A 73 -3.24 -10.19 1.44
N ALA A 74 -2.31 -9.25 1.51
CA ALA A 74 -2.49 -8.02 2.26
C ALA A 74 -1.64 -6.89 1.74
N VAL A 75 -2.07 -5.66 2.04
CA VAL A 75 -1.37 -4.43 1.66
C VAL A 75 -1.14 -3.59 2.90
N ILE A 76 0.03 -3.01 3.02
CA ILE A 76 0.36 -2.05 4.06
C ILE A 76 0.53 -0.66 3.44
N VAL A 77 0.15 0.38 4.17
CA VAL A 77 0.32 1.76 3.74
C VAL A 77 0.66 2.63 4.95
N GLU A 78 1.52 3.62 4.75
CA GLU A 78 1.75 4.69 5.70
C GLU A 78 1.16 5.96 5.11
N GLY A 79 0.30 6.64 5.86
CA GLY A 79 -0.31 7.87 5.39
C GLY A 79 -1.37 8.40 6.33
N ASN A 80 -2.16 9.36 5.84
CA ASN A 80 -3.24 9.95 6.61
C ASN A 80 -4.43 9.00 6.65
N PRO A 81 -4.89 8.58 7.85
CA PRO A 81 -6.03 7.67 7.98
C PRO A 81 -7.28 8.17 7.25
N MET A 82 -7.49 9.48 7.21
CA MET A 82 -8.65 10.05 6.53
C MET A 82 -8.68 9.73 5.03
N ASN A 83 -7.51 9.48 4.42
CA ASN A 83 -7.43 9.16 3.00
C ASN A 83 -7.60 7.66 2.74
N TYR A 84 -7.32 6.81 3.72
CA TYR A 84 -7.22 5.37 3.48
C TYR A 84 -8.30 4.53 4.15
N ARG A 85 -8.91 5.01 5.22
CA ARG A 85 -9.97 4.25 5.88
C ARG A 85 -11.17 4.00 4.97
N SER A 86 -11.51 4.95 4.12
CA SER A 86 -12.59 4.78 3.15
C SER A 86 -12.28 3.74 2.08
N ARG A 87 -11.01 3.34 1.96
CA ARG A 87 -10.57 2.31 1.04
C ARG A 87 -10.39 0.95 1.71
N GLY A 88 -10.87 0.83 2.95
CA GLY A 88 -10.85 -0.43 3.70
C GLY A 88 -9.61 -0.68 4.53
N PHE A 89 -8.70 0.28 4.64
CA PHE A 89 -7.54 0.13 5.51
C PHE A 89 -7.93 0.30 6.98
N VAL A 90 -7.25 -0.45 7.85
CA VAL A 90 -7.42 -0.40 9.30
C VAL A 90 -6.07 -0.26 9.97
N THR A 91 -6.06 0.13 11.24
CA THR A 91 -4.81 0.33 11.99
C THR A 91 -4.00 -0.96 12.07
N SER A 92 -2.76 -0.91 11.64
CA SER A 92 -1.89 -2.10 11.58
C SER A 92 -1.56 -2.67 12.95
N ALA A 93 -1.46 -1.84 13.98
CA ALA A 93 -1.15 -2.27 15.33
C ALA A 93 -2.18 -3.26 15.87
N ASP A 94 -3.43 -3.16 15.43
CA ASP A 94 -4.51 -4.07 15.83
C ASP A 94 -4.26 -5.50 15.32
N TYR A 95 -3.36 -5.66 14.36
CA TYR A 95 -2.98 -6.94 13.77
C TYR A 95 -1.54 -7.34 14.14
N GLY A 96 -0.93 -6.66 15.09
CA GLY A 96 0.43 -6.98 15.52
C GLY A 96 1.53 -6.48 14.59
N ILE A 97 1.21 -5.51 13.73
CA ILE A 97 2.18 -4.90 12.81
C ILE A 97 2.44 -3.48 13.30
N THR A 98 3.67 -3.21 13.75
CA THR A 98 4.07 -1.93 14.31
C THR A 98 5.25 -1.35 13.55
N ALA A 99 5.51 -0.06 13.74
CA ALA A 99 6.62 0.62 13.07
C ALA A 99 7.85 0.66 13.98
N HIS A 100 9.03 0.41 13.38
CA HIS A 100 10.30 0.67 14.05
C HIS A 100 10.43 2.18 14.29
N GLU A 101 11.09 2.57 15.35
CA GLU A 101 11.26 4.00 15.69
C GLU A 101 11.90 4.82 14.56
N SER A 102 12.74 4.19 13.72
CA SER A 102 13.38 4.85 12.58
C SER A 102 12.40 5.30 11.51
N VAL A 103 11.16 4.80 11.51
CA VAL A 103 10.14 5.16 10.53
C VAL A 103 9.64 6.60 10.76
N GLY A 104 9.67 7.08 12.01
CA GLY A 104 9.23 8.43 12.31
C GLY A 104 7.74 8.65 12.15
N LEU A 105 6.95 7.64 12.47
CA LEU A 105 5.49 7.68 12.30
C LEU A 105 4.86 8.76 13.18
N PRO A 106 4.06 9.69 12.60
CA PRO A 106 3.43 10.77 13.39
C PRO A 106 2.47 10.26 14.47
N ALA A 107 1.78 9.16 14.19
CA ALA A 107 0.87 8.50 15.13
C ALA A 107 0.72 7.04 14.72
N PRO A 108 0.42 6.13 15.66
CA PRO A 108 0.25 4.71 15.31
C PRO A 108 -0.81 4.46 14.24
N GLU A 109 -1.87 5.27 14.20
CA GLU A 109 -2.95 5.15 13.23
C GLU A 109 -2.52 5.43 11.80
N CYS A 110 -1.35 6.05 11.59
CA CYS A 110 -0.83 6.36 10.25
C CYS A 110 -0.24 5.15 9.55
N LEU A 111 -0.03 4.04 10.24
CA LEU A 111 0.37 2.78 9.63
C LEU A 111 -0.85 1.87 9.58
N MET A 112 -1.25 1.49 8.37
CA MET A 112 -2.51 0.81 8.14
C MET A 112 -2.31 -0.41 7.26
N VAL A 113 -3.24 -1.36 7.36
CA VAL A 113 -3.24 -2.58 6.56
C VAL A 113 -4.62 -2.85 6.00
N LYS A 114 -4.64 -3.60 4.89
CA LYS A 114 -5.88 -4.09 4.29
C LYS A 114 -5.72 -5.54 3.88
N GLU A 115 -6.68 -6.38 4.28
CA GLU A 115 -6.75 -7.74 3.77
C GLU A 115 -7.29 -7.74 2.35
N LEU A 116 -6.59 -8.40 1.43
CA LEU A 116 -7.07 -8.56 0.06
C LEU A 116 -8.00 -9.76 -0.05
N VAL A 117 -7.84 -10.72 0.84
CA VAL A 117 -8.70 -11.91 0.93
C VAL A 117 -9.08 -12.10 2.39
N PRO A 118 -10.20 -12.78 2.70
CA PRO A 118 -10.57 -13.06 4.08
C PRO A 118 -9.44 -13.81 4.80
N GLY A 119 -9.05 -13.32 5.96
CA GLY A 119 -7.95 -13.90 6.74
C GLY A 119 -6.56 -13.62 6.17
N GLY A 120 -6.43 -12.69 5.22
CA GLY A 120 -5.14 -12.41 4.58
C GLY A 120 -4.05 -11.92 5.51
N LEU A 121 -4.42 -11.37 6.66
CA LEU A 121 -3.47 -10.92 7.69
C LEU A 121 -3.20 -11.96 8.77
N ASP A 122 -3.86 -13.12 8.70
CA ASP A 122 -3.66 -14.17 9.71
C ASP A 122 -2.21 -14.64 9.71
N GLY A 123 -1.58 -14.57 10.88
CA GLY A 123 -0.19 -14.97 11.05
C GLY A 123 0.83 -13.95 10.57
N ILE A 124 0.42 -12.85 9.96
CA ILE A 124 1.34 -11.79 9.51
C ILE A 124 1.51 -10.79 10.64
N LYS A 125 2.70 -10.76 11.23
CA LYS A 125 3.04 -9.87 12.35
C LYS A 125 4.50 -9.46 12.23
N GLY A 126 4.83 -8.32 12.82
CA GLY A 126 6.22 -7.90 12.89
C GLY A 126 6.36 -6.38 12.91
N VAL A 127 7.59 -5.94 12.64
CA VAL A 127 7.96 -4.53 12.72
C VAL A 127 8.30 -4.04 11.32
N VAL A 128 7.67 -2.93 10.94
CA VAL A 128 7.94 -2.25 9.67
C VAL A 128 9.25 -1.47 9.80
N SER A 129 10.14 -1.68 8.85
CA SER A 129 11.36 -0.89 8.69
C SER A 129 11.62 -0.72 7.19
N TYR A 130 12.07 0.45 6.80
CA TYR A 130 12.37 0.74 5.39
C TYR A 130 13.86 0.62 5.06
N ALA A 131 14.65 0.00 5.94
CA ALA A 131 16.08 -0.10 5.76
C ALA A 131 16.49 -0.76 4.45
N ASP A 132 15.69 -1.73 3.97
CA ASP A 132 15.95 -2.46 2.72
C ASP A 132 15.28 -1.80 1.50
N TYR A 133 14.69 -0.62 1.68
CA TYR A 133 13.88 0.06 0.65
C TYR A 133 14.36 1.48 0.40
N ASP A 134 15.67 1.68 0.33
CA ASP A 134 16.24 3.02 0.15
C ASP A 134 15.67 3.75 -1.07
N CYS A 135 15.33 3.02 -2.11
CA CYS A 135 14.73 3.59 -3.32
C CYS A 135 13.33 4.15 -3.12
N LEU A 136 12.67 3.84 -1.99
CA LEU A 136 11.33 4.31 -1.68
C LEU A 136 11.30 5.57 -0.81
N ARG A 137 12.46 6.07 -0.44
CA ARG A 137 12.60 7.22 0.46
C ARG A 137 12.78 8.52 -0.28
#